data_2241b33546df4f1778644745137cec4c
#
_entry.id   2241b33546df4f1778644745137cec4c
#
_cell.length_a   1.000
_cell.length_b   1.000
_cell.length_c   1.000
_cell.angle_alpha   90.00
_cell.angle_beta   90.00
_cell.angle_gamma   90.00
#
_symmetry.space_group_name_H-M   'P 1'
#
loop_
_entity.id
_entity.type
_entity.pdbx_description
1 polymer ?
#
loop_
_entity_poly.entity_id
_entity_poly.type
_entity_poly.pdbx_seq_one_letter_code
_entity_poly.pdbx_strand_id
1 'polypeptide(L)'
;MRCGDNAKSLISESEVGKIASEGLRQEYEEVLNKEKRMFMTGNEVIAWAALAANADFMYGYPITPQNEIMHYWAKLAPHFGRGFLQTEDEISAGFAMLGGALVGKKTFSGTAGPGNILMQEPIAMAEMMRLPGVWVIQQRGGPSTATVIYSQQELRLTATGGNGEGMRIVYSTSSHQELFEYTIKAFNAAWKYRFPAFVLGDGYQAKMRETVTLFRPEARGWENLTAEPILLRPGIPYLDRDPVHLRNTFNIEEELNKILMEYVTDFEQLKPALIEWEEESDPAVEVLIVAHGIVARAAKGAVENLKLQGWKVGYFRPITVRPFPGEALRQVVSENPELKIVVVESAYGQLLSIVKEELYGLSNTIASLLRPGVGITTEEIEATIVHLG
;
A
#
# COMPACT_ATOMS: atom_id res chain seq x y z
N MET A 1 -55.99 20.93 44.01
CA MET A 1 -55.61 21.15 42.63
C MET A 1 -54.34 20.36 42.37
N ARG A 2 -54.44 19.30 41.58
CA ARG A 2 -53.27 18.48 41.19
C ARG A 2 -52.65 19.14 39.99
N CYS A 3 -51.38 19.57 40.07
CA CYS A 3 -50.57 19.91 38.89
C CYS A 3 -50.12 18.63 38.22
N GLY A 4 -50.46 18.54 36.95
CA GLY A 4 -50.18 17.36 36.12
C GLY A 4 -48.70 17.19 35.82
N ASP A 5 -48.30 15.92 35.90
CA ASP A 5 -47.02 15.41 35.44
C ASP A 5 -46.90 15.55 33.91
N ASN A 6 -46.10 16.49 33.47
CA ASN A 6 -45.50 16.48 32.14
C ASN A 6 -43.97 16.23 32.30
N ALA A 7 -43.64 15.01 32.68
CA ALA A 7 -42.26 14.53 32.50
C ALA A 7 -42.03 14.29 31.01
N LYS A 8 -41.66 15.32 30.28
CA LYS A 8 -40.93 15.12 29.01
C LYS A 8 -39.65 14.36 29.35
N SER A 9 -39.55 13.13 28.90
CA SER A 9 -38.33 12.35 29.00
C SER A 9 -37.17 13.14 28.38
N LEU A 10 -36.37 13.74 29.21
CA LEU A 10 -35.08 14.32 28.81
C LEU A 10 -34.21 13.15 28.42
N ILE A 11 -34.12 12.86 27.11
CA ILE A 11 -33.11 11.98 26.57
C ILE A 11 -31.75 12.56 27.00
N SER A 12 -30.94 11.80 27.68
CA SER A 12 -29.62 12.27 28.14
C SER A 12 -28.75 12.64 26.94
N GLU A 13 -27.83 13.59 27.10
CA GLU A 13 -26.88 13.94 26.02
C GLU A 13 -26.09 12.71 25.52
N SER A 14 -25.85 11.73 26.40
CA SER A 14 -25.22 10.46 26.05
C SER A 14 -26.10 9.57 25.17
N GLU A 15 -27.43 9.58 25.34
CA GLU A 15 -28.38 8.84 24.51
C GLU A 15 -28.59 9.50 23.14
N VAL A 16 -28.65 10.83 23.10
CA VAL A 16 -28.68 11.58 21.84
C VAL A 16 -27.42 11.35 21.03
N GLY A 17 -26.25 11.34 21.68
CA GLY A 17 -24.98 11.02 21.04
C GLY A 17 -24.93 9.58 20.49
N LYS A 18 -25.47 8.60 21.20
CA LYS A 18 -25.56 7.21 20.73
C LYS A 18 -26.49 7.07 19.51
N ILE A 19 -27.68 7.67 19.55
CA ILE A 19 -28.65 7.63 18.44
C ILE A 19 -28.05 8.29 17.19
N ALA A 20 -27.40 9.44 17.34
CA ALA A 20 -26.72 10.11 16.22
C ALA A 20 -25.58 9.28 15.64
N SER A 21 -24.80 8.60 16.49
CA SER A 21 -23.73 7.70 16.06
C SER A 21 -24.26 6.47 15.32
N GLU A 22 -25.37 5.88 15.76
CA GLU A 22 -26.02 4.76 15.07
C GLU A 22 -26.55 5.16 13.70
N GLY A 23 -27.16 6.33 13.56
CA GLY A 23 -27.64 6.85 12.29
C GLY A 23 -26.50 7.03 11.28
N LEU A 24 -25.39 7.64 11.68
CA LEU A 24 -24.21 7.80 10.85
C LEU A 24 -23.57 6.45 10.48
N ARG A 25 -23.54 5.52 11.42
CA ARG A 25 -23.05 4.17 11.14
C ARG A 25 -23.86 3.48 10.05
N GLN A 26 -25.20 3.55 10.13
CA GLN A 26 -26.09 2.98 9.11
C GLN A 26 -25.86 3.63 7.74
N GLU A 27 -25.71 4.96 7.69
CA GLU A 27 -25.39 5.67 6.45
C GLU A 27 -24.05 5.20 5.84
N TYR A 28 -23.01 5.06 6.65
CA TYR A 28 -21.72 4.59 6.17
C TYR A 28 -21.74 3.12 5.74
N GLU A 29 -22.44 2.25 6.47
CA GLU A 29 -22.66 0.86 6.05
C GLU A 29 -23.41 0.76 4.71
N GLU A 30 -24.40 1.65 4.51
CA GLU A 30 -25.13 1.70 3.25
C GLU A 30 -24.25 2.05 2.06
N VAL A 31 -23.24 2.92 2.24
CA VAL A 31 -22.27 3.27 1.18
C VAL A 31 -21.54 2.02 0.69
N LEU A 32 -21.04 1.19 1.59
CA LEU A 32 -20.32 -0.04 1.24
C LEU A 32 -21.26 -1.14 0.70
N ASN A 33 -22.43 -1.31 1.32
CA ASN A 33 -23.37 -2.38 0.98
C ASN A 33 -24.07 -2.17 -0.38
N LYS A 34 -24.24 -0.91 -0.80
CA LYS A 34 -24.87 -0.53 -2.09
C LYS A 34 -23.86 -0.23 -3.19
N GLU A 35 -22.59 -0.51 -2.97
CA GLU A 35 -21.52 -0.20 -3.94
C GLU A 35 -21.60 1.23 -4.49
N LYS A 36 -21.69 2.22 -3.60
CA LYS A 36 -21.84 3.61 -4.01
C LYS A 36 -20.59 4.15 -4.69
N ARG A 37 -20.82 4.90 -5.76
CA ARG A 37 -19.78 5.70 -6.41
C ARG A 37 -19.65 7.03 -5.67
N MET A 38 -18.44 7.33 -5.23
CA MET A 38 -18.13 8.52 -4.43
C MET A 38 -17.01 9.30 -5.12
N PHE A 39 -17.08 10.63 -5.07
CA PHE A 39 -16.01 11.52 -5.58
C PHE A 39 -15.20 12.05 -4.41
N MET A 40 -14.01 11.48 -4.19
CA MET A 40 -13.25 11.72 -2.97
C MET A 40 -11.73 11.75 -3.21
N THR A 41 -10.99 12.22 -2.21
CA THR A 41 -9.52 12.22 -2.26
C THR A 41 -8.97 10.81 -1.99
N GLY A 42 -7.73 10.54 -2.45
CA GLY A 42 -7.10 9.25 -2.19
C GLY A 42 -6.89 8.97 -0.70
N ASN A 43 -6.60 9.98 0.11
CA ASN A 43 -6.50 9.80 1.56
C ASN A 43 -7.84 9.39 2.21
N GLU A 44 -8.94 9.95 1.71
CA GLU A 44 -10.29 9.56 2.14
C GLU A 44 -10.60 8.12 1.71
N VAL A 45 -10.25 7.75 0.49
CA VAL A 45 -10.39 6.38 -0.05
C VAL A 45 -9.70 5.35 0.82
N ILE A 46 -8.48 5.63 1.28
CA ILE A 46 -7.72 4.71 2.14
C ILE A 46 -8.44 4.48 3.49
N ALA A 47 -9.00 5.51 4.10
CA ALA A 47 -9.76 5.36 5.33
C ALA A 47 -11.01 4.48 5.12
N TRP A 48 -11.73 4.65 4.00
CA TRP A 48 -12.84 3.79 3.62
C TRP A 48 -12.42 2.35 3.31
N ALA A 49 -11.29 2.16 2.64
CA ALA A 49 -10.74 0.83 2.34
C ALA A 49 -10.34 0.08 3.61
N ALA A 50 -9.70 0.77 4.56
CA ALA A 50 -9.37 0.20 5.87
C ALA A 50 -10.63 -0.21 6.63
N LEU A 51 -11.71 0.60 6.56
CA LEU A 51 -13.00 0.25 7.14
C LEU A 51 -13.61 -0.99 6.46
N ALA A 52 -13.59 -1.03 5.12
CA ALA A 52 -14.07 -2.18 4.34
C ALA A 52 -13.26 -3.46 4.63
N ALA A 53 -11.97 -3.34 4.86
CA ALA A 53 -11.09 -4.44 5.28
C ALA A 53 -11.26 -4.86 6.75
N ASN A 54 -12.19 -4.26 7.49
CA ASN A 54 -12.38 -4.49 8.91
C ASN A 54 -11.14 -4.16 9.77
N ALA A 55 -10.38 -3.11 9.40
CA ALA A 55 -9.30 -2.64 10.25
C ALA A 55 -9.81 -2.22 11.63
N ASP A 56 -9.07 -2.57 12.67
CA ASP A 56 -9.44 -2.30 14.06
C ASP A 56 -8.89 -0.99 14.58
N PHE A 57 -7.66 -0.65 14.20
CA PHE A 57 -6.96 0.45 14.81
C PHE A 57 -5.96 1.12 13.86
N MET A 58 -5.94 2.44 13.84
CA MET A 58 -4.90 3.23 13.21
C MET A 58 -4.01 3.86 14.25
N TYR A 59 -2.71 3.68 14.11
CA TYR A 59 -1.69 4.42 14.84
C TYR A 59 -0.99 5.35 13.86
N GLY A 60 -0.73 6.59 14.23
CA GLY A 60 -0.13 7.50 13.27
C GLY A 60 0.42 8.78 13.85
N TYR A 61 1.33 9.37 13.10
CA TYR A 61 1.84 10.70 13.31
C TYR A 61 1.56 11.57 12.06
N PRO A 62 1.08 12.81 12.22
CA PRO A 62 0.66 13.62 11.08
C PRO A 62 1.85 14.10 10.26
N ILE A 63 1.90 13.70 9.01
CA ILE A 63 2.87 14.17 8.03
C ILE A 63 2.20 14.32 6.65
N THR A 64 2.50 15.44 5.95
CA THR A 64 1.99 15.68 4.60
C THR A 64 2.75 14.80 3.59
N PRO A 65 2.07 14.15 2.59
CA PRO A 65 0.67 14.39 2.19
C PRO A 65 -0.36 13.40 2.77
N GLN A 66 0.01 12.51 3.69
CA GLN A 66 -0.87 11.44 4.20
C GLN A 66 -1.78 11.85 5.38
N ASN A 67 -1.53 12.96 6.05
CA ASN A 67 -2.19 13.32 7.33
C ASN A 67 -3.72 13.27 7.30
N GLU A 68 -4.36 13.47 6.14
CA GLU A 68 -5.81 13.38 6.05
C GLU A 68 -6.33 11.95 6.15
N ILE A 69 -5.52 10.90 5.93
CA ILE A 69 -5.93 9.51 6.24
C ILE A 69 -6.33 9.43 7.71
N MET A 70 -5.52 10.02 8.61
CA MET A 70 -5.78 10.08 10.05
C MET A 70 -7.08 10.84 10.34
N HIS A 71 -7.29 11.99 9.68
CA HIS A 71 -8.49 12.80 9.88
C HIS A 71 -9.76 12.07 9.45
N TYR A 72 -9.76 11.41 8.29
CA TYR A 72 -10.90 10.64 7.81
C TYR A 72 -11.15 9.39 8.66
N TRP A 73 -10.08 8.67 9.05
CA TRP A 73 -10.21 7.54 9.94
C TRP A 73 -10.76 7.94 11.31
N ALA A 74 -10.26 9.02 11.91
CA ALA A 74 -10.73 9.53 13.18
C ALA A 74 -12.23 9.91 13.16
N LYS A 75 -12.78 10.28 12.00
CA LYS A 75 -14.21 10.52 11.80
C LYS A 75 -15.00 9.23 11.67
N LEU A 76 -14.51 8.26 10.91
CA LEU A 76 -15.22 7.02 10.60
C LEU A 76 -15.16 6.00 11.77
N ALA A 77 -13.98 5.79 12.32
CA ALA A 77 -13.66 4.71 13.25
C ALA A 77 -14.57 4.64 14.48
N PRO A 78 -14.91 5.74 15.18
CA PRO A 78 -15.74 5.68 16.38
C PRO A 78 -17.13 5.09 16.13
N HIS A 79 -17.73 5.33 14.96
CA HIS A 79 -19.05 4.82 14.61
C HIS A 79 -19.09 3.29 14.46
N PHE A 80 -17.92 2.68 14.27
CA PHE A 80 -17.76 1.23 14.13
C PHE A 80 -17.05 0.58 15.31
N GLY A 81 -16.88 1.32 16.42
CA GLY A 81 -16.14 0.83 17.58
C GLY A 81 -14.66 0.55 17.28
N ARG A 82 -14.09 1.24 16.31
CA ARG A 82 -12.68 1.15 15.92
C ARG A 82 -11.87 2.24 16.61
N GLY A 83 -10.56 2.01 16.73
CA GLY A 83 -9.68 2.90 17.47
C GLY A 83 -8.76 3.73 16.60
N PHE A 84 -8.30 4.83 17.20
CA PHE A 84 -7.28 5.70 16.64
C PHE A 84 -6.39 6.24 17.75
N LEU A 85 -5.09 6.24 17.54
CA LEU A 85 -4.11 6.87 18.41
C LEU A 85 -3.11 7.67 17.60
N GLN A 86 -3.05 8.97 17.88
CA GLN A 86 -1.96 9.80 17.42
C GLN A 86 -0.79 9.66 18.39
N THR A 87 0.37 9.32 17.87
CA THR A 87 1.61 9.15 18.62
C THR A 87 2.48 10.41 18.56
N GLU A 88 3.57 10.43 19.30
CA GLU A 88 4.53 11.54 19.31
C GLU A 88 5.48 11.56 18.12
N ASP A 89 5.67 10.42 17.45
CA ASP A 89 6.45 10.28 16.23
C ASP A 89 6.08 9.01 15.43
N GLU A 90 6.70 8.81 14.28
CA GLU A 90 6.45 7.67 13.40
C GLU A 90 7.02 6.36 13.96
N ILE A 91 8.11 6.40 14.73
CA ILE A 91 8.70 5.23 15.37
C ILE A 91 7.70 4.64 16.37
N SER A 92 7.15 5.49 17.23
CA SER A 92 6.13 5.13 18.22
C SER A 92 4.86 4.61 17.54
N ALA A 93 4.44 5.21 16.41
CA ALA A 93 3.30 4.74 15.63
C ALA A 93 3.53 3.31 15.13
N GLY A 94 4.70 3.04 14.56
CA GLY A 94 5.06 1.73 14.04
C GLY A 94 5.08 0.66 15.13
N PHE A 95 5.75 0.90 16.25
CA PHE A 95 5.79 -0.07 17.36
C PHE A 95 4.43 -0.29 18.03
N ALA A 96 3.63 0.76 18.21
CA ALA A 96 2.27 0.64 18.75
C ALA A 96 1.38 -0.21 17.81
N MET A 97 1.55 -0.06 16.49
CA MET A 97 0.88 -0.87 15.49
C MET A 97 1.23 -2.36 15.63
N LEU A 98 2.51 -2.70 15.84
CA LEU A 98 2.94 -4.08 16.08
C LEU A 98 2.36 -4.64 17.39
N GLY A 99 2.30 -3.82 18.45
CA GLY A 99 1.63 -4.19 19.70
C GLY A 99 0.15 -4.54 19.48
N GLY A 100 -0.56 -3.76 18.68
CA GLY A 100 -1.93 -4.06 18.29
C GLY A 100 -2.06 -5.38 17.51
N ALA A 101 -1.16 -5.66 16.59
CA ALA A 101 -1.13 -6.91 15.83
C ALA A 101 -0.92 -8.13 16.74
N LEU A 102 -0.06 -8.03 17.74
CA LEU A 102 0.21 -9.10 18.71
C LEU A 102 -1.05 -9.55 19.47
N VAL A 103 -1.97 -8.63 19.75
CA VAL A 103 -3.24 -8.93 20.43
C VAL A 103 -4.40 -9.19 19.47
N GLY A 104 -4.11 -9.40 18.18
CA GLY A 104 -5.11 -9.79 17.20
C GLY A 104 -5.95 -8.63 16.63
N LYS A 105 -5.34 -7.46 16.50
CA LYS A 105 -5.97 -6.31 15.85
C LYS A 105 -5.42 -6.10 14.45
N LYS A 106 -6.30 -5.89 13.48
CA LYS A 106 -5.91 -5.38 12.17
C LYS A 106 -5.50 -3.93 12.30
N THR A 107 -4.21 -3.68 12.29
CA THR A 107 -3.62 -2.35 12.50
C THR A 107 -3.01 -1.80 11.23
N PHE A 108 -3.00 -0.48 11.10
CA PHE A 108 -2.33 0.20 10.00
C PHE A 108 -1.80 1.56 10.42
N SER A 109 -0.88 2.07 9.62
CA SER A 109 -0.36 3.43 9.72
C SER A 109 -0.20 4.03 8.34
N GLY A 110 -0.17 5.37 8.27
CA GLY A 110 0.19 6.10 7.07
C GLY A 110 1.39 7.00 7.34
N THR A 111 2.28 7.16 6.35
CA THR A 111 3.42 8.05 6.43
C THR A 111 3.92 8.50 5.06
N ALA A 112 4.96 9.33 5.03
CA ALA A 112 5.63 9.81 3.83
C ALA A 112 7.02 10.37 4.16
N GLY A 113 7.95 10.34 3.21
CA GLY A 113 9.26 11.01 3.31
C GLY A 113 10.05 10.64 4.58
N PRO A 114 10.36 11.64 5.44
CA PRO A 114 11.11 11.37 6.67
C PRO A 114 10.46 10.35 7.58
N GLY A 115 9.12 10.31 7.64
CA GLY A 115 8.40 9.35 8.46
C GLY A 115 8.56 7.91 7.98
N ASN A 116 8.67 7.68 6.66
CA ASN A 116 8.99 6.37 6.11
C ASN A 116 10.41 5.94 6.52
N ILE A 117 11.35 6.86 6.61
CA ILE A 117 12.70 6.58 7.11
C ILE A 117 12.64 6.14 8.58
N LEU A 118 11.91 6.89 9.42
CA LEU A 118 11.77 6.59 10.85
C LEU A 118 11.05 5.27 11.10
N MET A 119 10.10 4.90 10.25
CA MET A 119 9.37 3.63 10.38
C MET A 119 10.17 2.40 9.96
N GLN A 120 11.39 2.53 9.41
CA GLN A 120 12.14 1.36 8.97
C GLN A 120 12.49 0.41 10.13
N GLU A 121 12.72 0.91 11.34
CA GLU A 121 12.98 0.05 12.50
C GLU A 121 11.77 -0.82 12.91
N PRO A 122 10.56 -0.27 13.17
CA PRO A 122 9.41 -1.12 13.42
C PRO A 122 9.03 -2.02 12.23
N ILE A 123 9.28 -1.60 10.99
CA ILE A 123 9.06 -2.42 9.80
C ILE A 123 10.03 -3.62 9.78
N ALA A 124 11.32 -3.39 10.04
CA ALA A 124 12.32 -4.45 10.13
C ALA A 124 11.98 -5.44 11.26
N MET A 125 11.51 -4.94 12.41
CA MET A 125 11.01 -5.79 13.48
C MET A 125 9.79 -6.62 13.06
N ALA A 126 8.86 -6.03 12.28
CA ALA A 126 7.72 -6.76 11.74
C ALA A 126 8.14 -7.90 10.81
N GLU A 127 9.17 -7.68 9.97
CA GLU A 127 9.76 -8.72 9.11
C GLU A 127 10.32 -9.86 9.96
N MET A 128 11.18 -9.55 10.93
CA MET A 128 11.85 -10.55 11.76
C MET A 128 10.87 -11.36 12.61
N MET A 129 9.85 -10.71 13.17
CA MET A 129 8.86 -11.36 14.02
C MET A 129 7.65 -11.91 13.25
N ARG A 130 7.61 -11.79 11.93
CA ARG A 130 6.49 -12.21 11.09
C ARG A 130 5.15 -11.61 11.57
N LEU A 131 5.16 -10.31 11.89
CA LEU A 131 3.98 -9.59 12.36
C LEU A 131 3.24 -8.94 11.18
N PRO A 132 1.92 -9.16 11.08
CA PRO A 132 1.12 -8.49 10.07
C PRO A 132 0.92 -7.03 10.42
N GLY A 133 0.99 -6.18 9.42
CA GLY A 133 0.70 -4.76 9.52
C GLY A 133 0.59 -4.15 8.14
N VAL A 134 -0.17 -3.07 8.01
CA VAL A 134 -0.33 -2.37 6.74
C VAL A 134 0.20 -0.95 6.87
N TRP A 135 1.16 -0.61 6.01
CA TRP A 135 1.71 0.73 5.89
C TRP A 135 1.25 1.38 4.59
N VAL A 136 0.69 2.57 4.68
CA VAL A 136 0.32 3.38 3.53
C VAL A 136 1.36 4.47 3.36
N ILE A 137 2.09 4.43 2.25
CA ILE A 137 3.13 5.41 1.93
C ILE A 137 2.62 6.33 0.83
N GLN A 138 2.33 7.59 1.19
CA GLN A 138 2.00 8.62 0.21
C GLN A 138 3.28 9.37 -0.14
N GLN A 139 3.98 8.89 -1.17
CA GLN A 139 5.31 9.35 -1.54
C GLN A 139 5.39 10.86 -1.75
N ARG A 140 6.47 11.45 -1.29
CA ARG A 140 6.83 12.85 -1.53
C ARG A 140 8.31 12.99 -1.87
N GLY A 141 8.70 14.16 -2.37
CA GLY A 141 10.10 14.41 -2.75
C GLY A 141 11.04 14.47 -1.57
N GLY A 142 12.20 13.82 -1.72
CA GLY A 142 13.34 13.83 -0.83
C GLY A 142 14.52 14.61 -1.43
N PRO A 143 15.68 14.62 -0.75
CA PRO A 143 15.94 13.99 0.55
C PRO A 143 15.32 14.77 1.73
N SER A 144 15.06 14.07 2.83
CA SER A 144 14.44 14.61 4.05
C SER A 144 13.08 15.28 3.76
N THR A 145 12.86 16.50 4.23
CA THR A 145 11.58 17.22 4.04
C THR A 145 11.33 17.63 2.59
N ALA A 146 12.34 18.05 1.86
CA ALA A 146 12.38 18.55 0.49
C ALA A 146 11.08 19.15 -0.06
N THR A 147 10.15 18.35 -0.60
CA THR A 147 8.80 18.79 -0.97
C THR A 147 7.74 17.99 -0.24
N VAL A 148 6.56 18.58 -0.06
CA VAL A 148 5.42 17.95 0.60
C VAL A 148 4.31 17.57 -0.38
N ILE A 149 4.57 17.64 -1.69
CA ILE A 149 3.57 17.51 -2.73
C ILE A 149 3.61 16.11 -3.37
N TYR A 150 4.70 15.77 -4.07
CA TYR A 150 4.73 14.61 -4.95
C TYR A 150 6.13 14.13 -5.25
N SER A 151 6.30 12.83 -5.40
CA SER A 151 7.47 12.17 -5.99
C SER A 151 7.24 10.65 -6.05
N GLN A 152 8.16 9.92 -6.69
CA GLN A 152 8.30 8.47 -6.57
C GLN A 152 9.65 8.09 -5.94
N GLN A 153 10.21 8.96 -5.10
CA GLN A 153 11.55 8.79 -4.52
C GLN A 153 11.59 7.88 -3.29
N GLU A 154 10.49 7.25 -2.91
CA GLU A 154 10.42 6.34 -1.76
C GLU A 154 10.26 4.87 -2.17
N LEU A 155 10.35 4.56 -3.46
CA LEU A 155 10.16 3.21 -3.97
C LEU A 155 11.15 2.21 -3.34
N ARG A 156 12.44 2.46 -3.43
CA ARG A 156 13.47 1.55 -2.89
C ARG A 156 13.45 1.48 -1.37
N LEU A 157 13.26 2.62 -0.71
CA LEU A 157 13.12 2.66 0.74
C LEU A 157 11.96 1.79 1.22
N THR A 158 10.80 1.87 0.52
CA THR A 158 9.64 1.06 0.86
C THR A 158 9.83 -0.42 0.53
N ALA A 159 10.45 -0.72 -0.62
CA ALA A 159 10.63 -2.10 -1.08
C ALA A 159 11.72 -2.86 -0.33
N THR A 160 12.83 -2.20 0.03
CA THR A 160 14.04 -2.86 0.54
C THR A 160 14.75 -2.09 1.66
N GLY A 161 14.10 -1.12 2.28
CA GLY A 161 14.68 -0.36 3.39
C GLY A 161 14.88 -1.21 4.65
N GLY A 162 15.53 -0.64 5.66
CA GLY A 162 15.89 -1.35 6.88
C GLY A 162 17.23 -2.09 6.75
N ASN A 163 17.47 -3.02 7.66
CA ASN A 163 18.71 -3.80 7.76
C ASN A 163 18.50 -5.31 7.57
N GLY A 164 17.38 -5.72 6.98
CA GLY A 164 17.04 -7.11 6.70
C GLY A 164 16.99 -7.41 5.20
N GLU A 165 16.33 -8.51 4.85
CA GLU A 165 16.26 -9.02 3.48
C GLU A 165 15.12 -8.41 2.65
N GLY A 166 14.35 -7.47 3.23
CA GLY A 166 13.25 -6.80 2.57
C GLY A 166 12.12 -7.76 2.18
N MET A 167 11.72 -8.63 3.10
CA MET A 167 10.60 -9.57 2.91
C MET A 167 9.28 -8.85 3.14
N ARG A 168 8.87 -8.05 2.18
CA ARG A 168 7.72 -7.13 2.20
C ARG A 168 6.82 -7.37 1.02
N ILE A 169 5.55 -7.02 1.17
CA ILE A 169 4.58 -7.03 0.08
C ILE A 169 4.24 -5.58 -0.23
N VAL A 170 4.63 -5.08 -1.40
CA VAL A 170 4.46 -3.66 -1.76
C VAL A 170 3.66 -3.53 -3.05
N TYR A 171 2.46 -2.95 -2.94
CA TYR A 171 1.60 -2.62 -4.06
C TYR A 171 1.74 -1.15 -4.44
N SER A 172 2.04 -0.88 -5.71
CA SER A 172 2.12 0.48 -6.27
C SER A 172 0.85 0.82 -7.04
N THR A 173 0.08 1.75 -6.53
CA THR A 173 -1.24 2.13 -7.05
C THR A 173 -1.15 3.29 -8.03
N SER A 174 -2.02 3.30 -9.05
CA SER A 174 -2.10 4.35 -10.07
C SER A 174 -3.41 5.14 -10.06
N SER A 175 -4.44 4.64 -9.38
CA SER A 175 -5.76 5.27 -9.30
C SER A 175 -6.35 5.18 -7.91
N HIS A 176 -7.41 5.94 -7.66
CA HIS A 176 -8.13 5.88 -6.38
C HIS A 176 -8.86 4.55 -6.20
N GLN A 177 -9.36 3.96 -7.30
CA GLN A 177 -9.96 2.64 -7.24
C GLN A 177 -8.94 1.60 -6.78
N GLU A 178 -7.72 1.67 -7.28
CA GLU A 178 -6.63 0.81 -6.83
C GLU A 178 -6.20 1.10 -5.38
N LEU A 179 -6.16 2.36 -4.96
CA LEU A 179 -5.93 2.67 -3.54
C LEU A 179 -6.94 1.95 -2.64
N PHE A 180 -8.21 1.91 -3.03
CA PHE A 180 -9.25 1.18 -2.30
C PHE A 180 -8.99 -0.34 -2.32
N GLU A 181 -8.81 -0.91 -3.49
CA GLU A 181 -8.70 -2.36 -3.70
C GLU A 181 -7.41 -2.93 -3.10
N TYR A 182 -6.27 -2.28 -3.35
CA TYR A 182 -4.99 -2.75 -2.84
C TYR A 182 -4.79 -2.48 -1.34
N THR A 183 -5.49 -1.53 -0.75
CA THR A 183 -5.52 -1.42 0.72
C THR A 183 -6.21 -2.65 1.33
N ILE A 184 -7.33 -3.11 0.77
CA ILE A 184 -8.01 -4.34 1.21
C ILE A 184 -7.11 -5.56 0.98
N LYS A 185 -6.50 -5.69 -0.21
CA LYS A 185 -5.55 -6.77 -0.52
C LYS A 185 -4.35 -6.78 0.43
N ALA A 186 -3.81 -5.60 0.78
CA ALA A 186 -2.69 -5.49 1.70
C ALA A 186 -3.03 -6.03 3.10
N PHE A 187 -4.22 -5.73 3.63
CA PHE A 187 -4.67 -6.32 4.89
C PHE A 187 -4.77 -7.84 4.82
N ASN A 188 -5.34 -8.37 3.76
CA ASN A 188 -5.45 -9.83 3.56
C ASN A 188 -4.07 -10.47 3.40
N ALA A 189 -3.19 -9.89 2.58
CA ALA A 189 -1.84 -10.41 2.36
C ALA A 189 -1.01 -10.41 3.65
N ALA A 190 -1.04 -9.30 4.42
CA ALA A 190 -0.32 -9.21 5.69
C ALA A 190 -0.76 -10.29 6.68
N TRP A 191 -2.05 -10.51 6.85
CA TRP A 191 -2.58 -11.49 7.79
C TRP A 191 -2.46 -12.94 7.31
N LYS A 192 -2.60 -13.17 6.01
CA LYS A 192 -2.47 -14.50 5.42
C LYS A 192 -1.03 -15.01 5.42
N TYR A 193 -0.12 -14.16 5.01
CA TYR A 193 1.27 -14.56 4.76
C TYR A 193 2.23 -14.18 5.89
N ARG A 194 1.76 -13.35 6.81
CA ARG A 194 2.54 -12.91 7.98
C ARG A 194 3.82 -12.17 7.59
N PHE A 195 3.71 -11.29 6.62
CA PHE A 195 4.72 -10.31 6.23
C PHE A 195 4.11 -8.90 6.23
N PRO A 196 4.90 -7.86 6.50
CA PRO A 196 4.42 -6.48 6.40
C PRO A 196 4.00 -6.18 4.97
N ALA A 197 2.84 -5.51 4.82
CA ALA A 197 2.29 -5.14 3.53
C ALA A 197 2.17 -3.62 3.39
N PHE A 198 2.39 -3.13 2.18
CA PHE A 198 2.43 -1.71 1.87
C PHE A 198 1.53 -1.36 0.72
N VAL A 199 0.90 -0.19 0.82
CA VAL A 199 0.23 0.49 -0.29
C VAL A 199 1.04 1.74 -0.60
N LEU A 200 1.65 1.74 -1.76
CA LEU A 200 2.50 2.82 -2.23
C LEU A 200 1.72 3.69 -3.21
N GLY A 201 1.22 4.81 -2.71
CA GLY A 201 0.64 5.90 -3.49
C GLY A 201 1.63 7.06 -3.61
N ASP A 202 1.12 8.23 -3.90
CA ASP A 202 1.89 9.46 -3.97
C ASP A 202 1.05 10.69 -3.61
N GLY A 203 1.70 11.84 -3.52
CA GLY A 203 1.04 13.07 -3.09
C GLY A 203 -0.04 13.58 -4.05
N TYR A 204 0.03 13.27 -5.35
CA TYR A 204 -1.06 13.61 -6.27
C TYR A 204 -2.26 12.71 -6.02
N GLN A 205 -2.07 11.39 -5.95
CA GLN A 205 -3.16 10.48 -5.59
C GLN A 205 -3.77 10.84 -4.23
N ALA A 206 -2.95 11.20 -3.24
CA ALA A 206 -3.41 11.57 -1.90
C ALA A 206 -4.41 12.73 -1.91
N LYS A 207 -4.17 13.74 -2.74
CA LYS A 207 -4.88 15.04 -2.70
C LYS A 207 -5.89 15.25 -3.83
N MET A 208 -5.67 14.67 -5.00
CA MET A 208 -6.62 14.74 -6.11
C MET A 208 -7.92 14.02 -5.76
N ARG A 209 -8.99 14.34 -6.49
CA ARG A 209 -10.27 13.67 -6.35
C ARG A 209 -10.59 12.86 -7.60
N GLU A 210 -11.01 11.63 -7.39
CA GLU A 210 -11.51 10.75 -8.44
C GLU A 210 -12.82 10.09 -8.01
N THR A 211 -13.55 9.56 -8.96
CA THR A 211 -14.71 8.72 -8.69
C THR A 211 -14.26 7.31 -8.36
N VAL A 212 -14.66 6.82 -7.19
CA VAL A 212 -14.35 5.49 -6.68
C VAL A 212 -15.63 4.76 -6.35
N THR A 213 -15.71 3.48 -6.67
CA THR A 213 -16.78 2.59 -6.23
C THR A 213 -16.34 1.92 -4.94
N LEU A 214 -17.02 2.22 -3.85
CA LEU A 214 -16.78 1.61 -2.54
C LEU A 214 -17.68 0.38 -2.39
N PHE A 215 -17.13 -0.73 -1.90
CA PHE A 215 -17.85 -1.99 -1.76
C PHE A 215 -17.37 -2.82 -0.56
N ARG A 216 -18.17 -3.77 -0.13
CA ARG A 216 -17.76 -4.81 0.80
C ARG A 216 -16.98 -5.88 0.04
N PRO A 217 -15.77 -6.27 0.49
CA PRO A 217 -14.98 -7.31 -0.17
C PRO A 217 -15.76 -8.59 -0.42
N GLU A 218 -16.55 -9.01 0.57
CA GLU A 218 -17.35 -10.22 0.53
C GLU A 218 -18.45 -10.19 -0.55
N ALA A 219 -18.99 -9.00 -0.87
CA ALA A 219 -19.99 -8.83 -1.92
C ALA A 219 -19.44 -9.17 -3.33
N ARG A 220 -18.11 -9.05 -3.49
CA ARG A 220 -17.40 -9.41 -4.73
C ARG A 220 -16.67 -10.74 -4.65
N GLY A 221 -16.95 -11.53 -3.63
CA GLY A 221 -16.30 -12.83 -3.42
C GLY A 221 -14.82 -12.72 -3.00
N TRP A 222 -14.40 -11.55 -2.53
CA TRP A 222 -13.05 -11.35 -2.03
C TRP A 222 -12.96 -11.85 -0.60
N GLU A 223 -11.82 -12.42 -0.28
CA GLU A 223 -11.48 -12.78 1.08
C GLU A 223 -11.39 -11.50 1.95
N ASN A 224 -11.88 -11.59 3.17
CA ASN A 224 -11.72 -10.56 4.19
C ASN A 224 -11.35 -11.23 5.50
N LEU A 225 -10.07 -11.52 5.67
CA LEU A 225 -9.54 -12.28 6.78
C LEU A 225 -9.83 -11.63 8.11
N THR A 226 -10.21 -12.44 9.09
CA THR A 226 -10.31 -11.99 10.48
C THR A 226 -8.95 -12.04 11.15
N ALA A 227 -8.63 -10.99 11.90
CA ALA A 227 -7.42 -10.99 12.74
C ALA A 227 -7.59 -11.93 13.92
N GLU A 228 -6.54 -12.68 14.23
CA GLU A 228 -6.49 -13.54 15.41
C GLU A 228 -5.33 -13.13 16.33
N PRO A 229 -5.53 -13.18 17.67
CA PRO A 229 -4.45 -12.91 18.60
C PRO A 229 -3.25 -13.82 18.35
N ILE A 230 -2.09 -13.22 18.20
CA ILE A 230 -0.84 -13.96 17.96
C ILE A 230 -0.32 -14.55 19.25
N LEU A 231 -0.35 -13.76 20.32
CA LEU A 231 0.13 -14.16 21.65
C LEU A 231 -0.94 -14.83 22.52
N LEU A 232 -2.20 -14.44 22.35
CA LEU A 232 -3.30 -14.89 23.21
C LEU A 232 -4.47 -15.35 22.36
N ARG A 233 -4.92 -16.60 22.54
CA ARG A 233 -6.19 -17.06 22.00
C ARG A 233 -7.27 -16.86 23.06
N PRO A 234 -8.30 -16.02 22.81
CA PRO A 234 -9.41 -15.85 23.74
C PRO A 234 -10.05 -17.20 24.07
N GLY A 235 -10.35 -17.42 25.35
CA GLY A 235 -11.02 -18.64 25.81
C GLY A 235 -10.13 -19.87 25.98
N ILE A 236 -8.84 -19.81 25.65
CA ILE A 236 -7.88 -20.87 25.93
C ILE A 236 -7.04 -20.44 27.15
N PRO A 237 -7.04 -21.16 28.26
CA PRO A 237 -6.20 -20.86 29.42
C PRO A 237 -4.73 -20.82 29.01
N TYR A 238 -4.01 -19.85 29.53
CA TYR A 238 -2.57 -19.66 29.22
C TYR A 238 -1.73 -20.91 29.48
N LEU A 239 -2.11 -21.70 30.49
CA LEU A 239 -1.39 -22.92 30.90
C LEU A 239 -1.63 -24.11 29.99
N ASP A 240 -2.65 -24.07 29.11
CA ASP A 240 -3.04 -25.21 28.28
C ASP A 240 -2.51 -25.13 26.84
N ARG A 241 -1.54 -24.27 26.59
CA ARG A 241 -0.92 -24.10 25.26
C ARG A 241 0.57 -23.92 25.36
N ASP A 242 1.27 -24.31 24.30
CA ASP A 242 2.68 -24.01 24.14
C ASP A 242 2.92 -22.50 24.09
N PRO A 243 4.00 -22.02 24.72
CA PRO A 243 4.41 -20.62 24.63
C PRO A 243 4.65 -20.22 23.17
N VAL A 244 4.18 -19.02 22.79
CA VAL A 244 4.51 -18.42 21.50
C VAL A 244 5.83 -17.68 21.65
N HIS A 245 6.85 -18.12 20.95
CA HIS A 245 8.16 -17.49 20.92
C HIS A 245 8.28 -16.59 19.68
N LEU A 246 8.23 -15.28 19.89
CA LEU A 246 8.52 -14.28 18.88
C LEU A 246 9.89 -13.66 19.20
N ARG A 247 10.90 -14.02 18.44
CA ARG A 247 12.27 -13.57 18.67
C ARG A 247 12.66 -12.47 17.70
N ASN A 248 13.28 -11.43 18.21
CA ASN A 248 13.95 -10.38 17.43
C ASN A 248 15.44 -10.26 17.80
N THR A 249 15.93 -11.12 18.67
CA THR A 249 17.32 -11.13 19.13
C THR A 249 17.85 -12.56 19.17
N PHE A 250 19.02 -12.77 18.58
CA PHE A 250 19.72 -14.04 18.52
C PHE A 250 21.14 -13.86 19.02
N ASN A 251 21.61 -14.80 19.83
CA ASN A 251 22.96 -14.81 20.38
C ASN A 251 23.91 -15.73 19.59
N ILE A 252 23.35 -16.53 18.67
CA ILE A 252 24.06 -17.48 17.83
C ILE A 252 23.70 -17.18 16.37
N GLU A 253 24.71 -16.89 15.58
CA GLU A 253 24.54 -16.46 14.17
C GLU A 253 23.94 -17.58 13.31
N GLU A 254 24.27 -18.84 13.57
CA GLU A 254 23.72 -19.99 12.86
C GLU A 254 22.21 -20.18 13.11
N GLU A 255 21.72 -19.85 14.32
CA GLU A 255 20.27 -19.86 14.59
C GLU A 255 19.57 -18.78 13.78
N LEU A 256 20.13 -17.57 13.75
CA LEU A 256 19.59 -16.47 12.95
C LEU A 256 19.56 -16.84 11.47
N ASN A 257 20.69 -17.32 10.94
CA ASN A 257 20.81 -17.74 9.54
C ASN A 257 19.74 -18.78 9.17
N LYS A 258 19.56 -19.80 10.01
CA LYS A 258 18.56 -20.85 9.78
C LYS A 258 17.14 -20.26 9.64
N ILE A 259 16.75 -19.41 10.58
CA ILE A 259 15.41 -18.79 10.59
C ILE A 259 15.23 -17.84 9.40
N LEU A 260 16.24 -17.03 9.08
CA LEU A 260 16.19 -16.16 7.90
C LEU A 260 16.04 -16.95 6.60
N MET A 261 16.78 -18.07 6.45
CA MET A 261 16.64 -18.92 5.26
C MET A 261 15.27 -19.59 5.17
N GLU A 262 14.67 -19.96 6.28
CA GLU A 262 13.26 -20.41 6.31
C GLU A 262 12.31 -19.30 5.83
N TYR A 263 12.47 -18.08 6.33
CA TYR A 263 11.62 -16.94 5.95
C TYR A 263 11.80 -16.53 4.48
N VAL A 264 13.04 -16.53 3.99
CA VAL A 264 13.36 -16.29 2.57
C VAL A 264 12.69 -17.35 1.71
N THR A 265 12.80 -18.63 2.11
CA THR A 265 12.16 -19.74 1.37
C THR A 265 10.64 -19.57 1.33
N ASP A 266 10.02 -19.25 2.45
CA ASP A 266 8.58 -18.97 2.51
C ASP A 266 8.22 -17.82 1.57
N PHE A 267 8.96 -16.71 1.62
CA PHE A 267 8.69 -15.54 0.80
C PHE A 267 8.83 -15.83 -0.70
N GLU A 268 9.87 -16.59 -1.10
CA GLU A 268 10.05 -17.02 -2.49
C GLU A 268 8.88 -17.89 -2.97
N GLN A 269 8.41 -18.83 -2.14
CA GLN A 269 7.27 -19.68 -2.48
C GLN A 269 5.95 -18.89 -2.63
N LEU A 270 5.82 -17.74 -1.96
CA LEU A 270 4.63 -16.89 -2.03
C LEU A 270 4.61 -15.96 -3.25
N LYS A 271 5.74 -15.69 -3.86
CA LYS A 271 5.86 -14.76 -5.00
C LYS A 271 4.80 -14.99 -6.09
N PRO A 272 4.55 -16.21 -6.59
CA PRO A 272 3.55 -16.43 -7.63
C PRO A 272 2.11 -16.04 -7.26
N ALA A 273 1.80 -16.08 -5.95
CA ALA A 273 0.48 -15.69 -5.45
C ALA A 273 0.33 -14.19 -5.18
N LEU A 274 1.44 -13.46 -5.15
CA LEU A 274 1.50 -12.03 -4.79
C LEU A 274 1.76 -11.13 -5.98
N ILE A 275 2.49 -11.63 -6.99
CA ILE A 275 2.94 -10.84 -8.13
C ILE A 275 1.75 -10.45 -9.00
N GLU A 276 1.62 -9.14 -9.23
CA GLU A 276 0.62 -8.55 -10.13
C GLU A 276 1.28 -7.50 -11.02
N TRP A 277 0.90 -7.46 -12.30
CA TRP A 277 1.35 -6.46 -13.27
C TRP A 277 0.28 -6.21 -14.33
N GLU A 278 0.44 -5.12 -15.05
CA GLU A 278 -0.26 -4.86 -16.32
C GLU A 278 0.74 -4.89 -17.46
N GLU A 279 0.36 -5.47 -18.56
CA GLU A 279 1.17 -5.57 -19.75
C GLU A 279 0.34 -5.35 -20.98
N GLU A 280 0.91 -4.60 -21.93
CA GLU A 280 0.41 -4.43 -23.28
C GLU A 280 1.62 -4.53 -24.21
N SER A 281 1.98 -5.75 -24.57
CA SER A 281 3.09 -6.06 -25.47
C SER A 281 2.64 -7.10 -26.51
N ASP A 282 3.27 -7.07 -27.67
CA ASP A 282 3.17 -8.09 -28.70
C ASP A 282 4.55 -8.25 -29.38
N PRO A 283 4.79 -9.31 -30.15
CA PRO A 283 6.09 -9.55 -30.79
C PRO A 283 6.56 -8.47 -31.78
N ALA A 284 5.66 -7.58 -32.19
CA ALA A 284 5.98 -6.47 -33.11
C ALA A 284 6.42 -5.20 -32.36
N VAL A 285 6.34 -5.17 -31.01
CA VAL A 285 6.74 -4.02 -30.19
C VAL A 285 8.24 -3.79 -30.31
N GLU A 286 8.64 -2.57 -30.66
CA GLU A 286 10.03 -2.14 -30.78
C GLU A 286 10.52 -1.37 -29.55
N VAL A 287 9.59 -0.72 -28.80
CA VAL A 287 9.89 0.03 -27.58
C VAL A 287 8.90 -0.35 -26.49
N LEU A 288 9.40 -0.81 -25.34
CA LEU A 288 8.60 -1.11 -24.15
C LEU A 288 8.79 -0.02 -23.10
N ILE A 289 7.71 0.65 -22.72
CA ILE A 289 7.73 1.64 -21.66
C ILE A 289 7.44 0.94 -20.32
N VAL A 290 8.34 1.08 -19.35
CA VAL A 290 8.18 0.54 -18.00
C VAL A 290 7.99 1.68 -17.00
N ALA A 291 6.85 1.70 -16.33
CA ALA A 291 6.51 2.72 -15.34
C ALA A 291 5.64 2.15 -14.21
N HIS A 292 5.62 2.81 -13.05
CA HIS A 292 4.75 2.42 -11.92
C HIS A 292 3.97 3.62 -11.36
N GLY A 293 3.02 3.35 -10.46
CA GLY A 293 2.26 4.38 -9.78
C GLY A 293 1.50 5.30 -10.74
N ILE A 294 1.33 6.55 -10.38
CA ILE A 294 0.59 7.52 -11.22
C ILE A 294 1.29 7.82 -12.56
N VAL A 295 2.62 7.71 -12.62
CA VAL A 295 3.38 7.89 -13.88
C VAL A 295 2.99 6.83 -14.91
N ALA A 296 2.62 5.64 -14.47
CA ALA A 296 2.14 4.59 -15.35
C ALA A 296 0.87 4.99 -16.13
N ARG A 297 0.03 5.87 -15.57
CA ARG A 297 -1.15 6.41 -16.30
C ARG A 297 -0.73 7.31 -17.47
N ALA A 298 0.26 8.18 -17.26
CA ALA A 298 0.81 9.00 -18.32
C ALA A 298 1.51 8.14 -19.38
N ALA A 299 2.23 7.09 -18.96
CA ALA A 299 2.86 6.14 -19.85
C ALA A 299 1.85 5.38 -20.73
N LYS A 300 0.73 4.94 -20.15
CA LYS A 300 -0.35 4.28 -20.89
C LYS A 300 -0.97 5.21 -21.93
N GLY A 301 -1.25 6.48 -21.55
CA GLY A 301 -1.71 7.49 -22.51
C GLY A 301 -0.71 7.75 -23.65
N ALA A 302 0.59 7.79 -23.35
CA ALA A 302 1.63 7.94 -24.37
C ALA A 302 1.66 6.74 -25.33
N VAL A 303 1.52 5.51 -24.83
CA VAL A 303 1.44 4.30 -25.65
C VAL A 303 0.24 4.37 -26.60
N GLU A 304 -0.95 4.73 -26.07
CA GLU A 304 -2.15 4.88 -26.89
C GLU A 304 -1.96 5.91 -28.01
N ASN A 305 -1.42 7.09 -27.71
CA ASN A 305 -1.18 8.15 -28.68
C ASN A 305 -0.11 7.78 -29.72
N LEU A 306 0.98 7.16 -29.31
CA LEU A 306 2.05 6.72 -30.21
C LEU A 306 1.59 5.61 -31.15
N LYS A 307 0.77 4.67 -30.67
CA LYS A 307 0.16 3.64 -31.53
C LYS A 307 -0.73 4.24 -32.63
N LEU A 308 -1.50 5.29 -32.28
CA LEU A 308 -2.30 6.02 -33.29
C LEU A 308 -1.44 6.71 -34.34
N GLN A 309 -0.19 7.03 -34.03
CA GLN A 309 0.81 7.60 -34.95
C GLN A 309 1.60 6.52 -35.73
N GLY A 310 1.31 5.23 -35.50
CA GLY A 310 1.95 4.11 -36.18
C GLY A 310 3.22 3.58 -35.51
N TRP A 311 3.53 4.03 -34.30
CA TRP A 311 4.67 3.51 -33.53
C TRP A 311 4.36 2.13 -32.95
N LYS A 312 5.36 1.26 -32.93
CA LYS A 312 5.29 -0.07 -32.34
C LYS A 312 5.78 -0.04 -30.87
N VAL A 313 4.94 0.48 -30.01
CA VAL A 313 5.23 0.68 -28.58
C VAL A 313 4.38 -0.23 -27.71
N GLY A 314 4.94 -0.67 -26.61
CA GLY A 314 4.29 -1.47 -25.59
C GLY A 314 4.45 -0.86 -24.21
N TYR A 315 3.84 -1.50 -23.24
CA TYR A 315 3.74 -1.02 -21.90
C TYR A 315 3.86 -2.17 -20.89
N PHE A 316 4.65 -1.97 -19.85
CA PHE A 316 4.76 -2.87 -18.72
C PHE A 316 4.70 -2.07 -17.41
N ARG A 317 3.76 -2.41 -16.55
CA ARG A 317 3.57 -1.78 -15.26
C ARG A 317 3.64 -2.82 -14.16
N PRO A 318 4.67 -2.81 -13.30
CA PRO A 318 4.62 -3.57 -12.07
C PRO A 318 3.57 -2.95 -11.13
N ILE A 319 2.59 -3.74 -10.71
CA ILE A 319 1.64 -3.38 -9.65
C ILE A 319 2.27 -3.77 -8.32
N THR A 320 2.76 -5.01 -8.19
CA THR A 320 3.67 -5.35 -7.10
C THR A 320 5.08 -4.89 -7.45
N VAL A 321 5.70 -4.14 -6.56
CA VAL A 321 7.10 -3.73 -6.67
C VAL A 321 8.02 -4.50 -5.72
N ARG A 322 7.41 -5.22 -4.80
CA ARG A 322 8.05 -6.24 -3.96
C ARG A 322 7.00 -7.28 -3.55
N PRO A 323 7.12 -8.56 -3.98
CA PRO A 323 8.08 -9.04 -4.99
C PRO A 323 7.84 -8.38 -6.35
N PHE A 324 8.90 -8.18 -7.12
CA PHE A 324 8.79 -7.60 -8.45
C PHE A 324 8.40 -8.67 -9.49
N PRO A 325 7.60 -8.36 -10.55
CA PRO A 325 7.23 -9.28 -11.61
C PRO A 325 8.38 -9.49 -12.62
N GLY A 326 9.57 -9.85 -12.12
CA GLY A 326 10.78 -9.95 -12.90
C GLY A 326 10.73 -11.03 -13.98
N GLU A 327 10.17 -12.20 -13.68
CA GLU A 327 10.02 -13.28 -14.66
C GLU A 327 9.14 -12.89 -15.84
N ALA A 328 8.01 -12.19 -15.58
CA ALA A 328 7.15 -11.70 -16.62
C ALA A 328 7.85 -10.68 -17.52
N LEU A 329 8.57 -9.72 -16.91
CA LEU A 329 9.35 -8.75 -17.67
C LEU A 329 10.48 -9.41 -18.47
N ARG A 330 11.18 -10.39 -17.91
CA ARG A 330 12.22 -11.17 -18.60
C ARG A 330 11.64 -11.93 -19.79
N GLN A 331 10.46 -12.50 -19.66
CA GLN A 331 9.79 -13.21 -20.75
C GLN A 331 9.54 -12.27 -21.92
N VAL A 332 8.90 -11.12 -21.70
CA VAL A 332 8.64 -10.10 -22.74
C VAL A 332 9.92 -9.70 -23.48
N VAL A 333 10.99 -9.47 -22.71
CA VAL A 333 12.28 -9.04 -23.25
C VAL A 333 12.99 -10.17 -24.00
N SER A 334 12.88 -11.41 -23.55
CA SER A 334 13.50 -12.58 -24.19
C SER A 334 12.85 -12.94 -25.53
N GLU A 335 11.55 -12.67 -25.66
CA GLU A 335 10.81 -12.91 -26.91
C GLU A 335 11.18 -11.93 -28.03
N ASN A 336 11.75 -10.75 -27.66
CA ASN A 336 12.25 -9.76 -28.62
C ASN A 336 13.62 -9.19 -28.18
N PRO A 337 14.73 -9.79 -28.62
CA PRO A 337 16.09 -9.37 -28.26
C PRO A 337 16.46 -7.93 -28.67
N GLU A 338 15.79 -7.38 -29.69
CA GLU A 338 16.02 -6.02 -30.20
C GLU A 338 15.15 -4.97 -29.47
N LEU A 339 14.29 -5.39 -28.53
CA LEU A 339 13.39 -4.54 -27.80
C LEU A 339 14.16 -3.45 -27.03
N LYS A 340 13.85 -2.19 -27.31
CA LYS A 340 14.33 -1.05 -26.53
C LYS A 340 13.44 -0.87 -25.31
N ILE A 341 14.02 -0.73 -24.13
CA ILE A 341 13.28 -0.52 -22.88
C ILE A 341 13.44 0.92 -22.44
N VAL A 342 12.35 1.59 -22.10
CA VAL A 342 12.36 2.96 -21.60
C VAL A 342 11.71 2.99 -20.21
N VAL A 343 12.50 3.15 -19.18
CA VAL A 343 12.00 3.28 -17.80
C VAL A 343 11.65 4.73 -17.52
N VAL A 344 10.40 4.97 -17.10
CA VAL A 344 9.87 6.30 -16.82
C VAL A 344 9.50 6.40 -15.33
N GLU A 345 10.14 7.32 -14.62
CA GLU A 345 9.88 7.50 -13.18
C GLU A 345 10.12 8.94 -12.70
N SER A 346 9.33 9.35 -11.72
CA SER A 346 9.52 10.60 -10.99
C SER A 346 10.51 10.42 -9.82
N ALA A 347 11.66 9.83 -10.15
CA ALA A 347 12.79 9.60 -9.26
C ALA A 347 14.09 9.61 -10.08
N TYR A 348 15.21 9.33 -9.47
CA TYR A 348 16.51 9.27 -10.14
C TYR A 348 17.08 7.84 -10.13
N GLY A 349 16.41 6.94 -10.87
CA GLY A 349 16.89 5.58 -11.09
C GLY A 349 16.47 4.56 -10.04
N GLN A 350 15.39 4.79 -9.28
CA GLN A 350 14.90 3.81 -8.30
C GLN A 350 14.21 2.61 -8.97
N LEU A 351 13.25 2.85 -9.87
CA LEU A 351 12.66 1.79 -10.70
C LEU A 351 13.67 1.27 -11.73
N LEU A 352 14.42 2.18 -12.37
CA LEU A 352 15.42 1.81 -13.38
C LEU A 352 16.45 0.80 -12.83
N SER A 353 16.88 0.95 -11.57
CA SER A 353 17.83 0.02 -10.98
C SER A 353 17.21 -1.36 -10.73
N ILE A 354 15.94 -1.43 -10.32
CA ILE A 354 15.20 -2.69 -10.16
C ILE A 354 15.06 -3.38 -11.53
N VAL A 355 14.64 -2.63 -12.57
CA VAL A 355 14.51 -3.17 -13.94
C VAL A 355 15.84 -3.70 -14.44
N LYS A 356 16.96 -2.98 -14.23
CA LYS A 356 18.29 -3.46 -14.60
C LYS A 356 18.73 -4.71 -13.86
N GLU A 357 18.42 -4.80 -12.57
CA GLU A 357 18.69 -5.96 -11.74
C GLU A 357 17.92 -7.18 -12.24
N GLU A 358 16.64 -7.02 -12.50
CA GLU A 358 15.78 -8.08 -13.03
C GLU A 358 16.15 -8.52 -14.44
N LEU A 359 16.66 -7.64 -15.27
CA LEU A 359 17.09 -7.94 -16.64
C LEU A 359 18.57 -8.28 -16.75
N TYR A 360 19.27 -8.49 -15.64
CA TYR A 360 20.67 -8.89 -15.68
C TYR A 360 20.89 -10.15 -16.53
N GLY A 361 21.88 -10.08 -17.43
CA GLY A 361 22.20 -11.16 -18.36
C GLY A 361 21.39 -11.15 -19.67
N LEU A 362 20.41 -10.26 -19.82
CA LEU A 362 19.74 -10.00 -21.10
C LEU A 362 20.35 -8.77 -21.75
N SER A 363 20.72 -8.91 -23.03
CA SER A 363 21.38 -7.84 -23.79
C SER A 363 20.34 -6.93 -24.45
N ASN A 364 19.88 -5.92 -23.73
CA ASN A 364 18.91 -4.96 -24.23
C ASN A 364 19.37 -3.53 -24.01
N THR A 365 18.95 -2.63 -24.89
CA THR A 365 19.11 -1.19 -24.68
C THR A 365 18.09 -0.69 -23.68
N ILE A 366 18.55 -0.23 -22.50
CA ILE A 366 17.70 0.36 -21.47
C ILE A 366 17.99 1.87 -21.41
N ALA A 367 17.01 2.64 -21.86
CA ALA A 367 16.96 4.10 -21.73
C ALA A 367 16.06 4.50 -20.56
N SER A 368 16.03 5.78 -20.22
CA SER A 368 15.19 6.26 -19.13
C SER A 368 14.80 7.72 -19.27
N LEU A 369 13.60 8.05 -18.77
CA LEU A 369 13.14 9.40 -18.48
C LEU A 369 13.00 9.57 -16.98
N LEU A 370 13.94 10.30 -16.38
CA LEU A 370 14.05 10.45 -14.93
C LEU A 370 13.79 11.92 -14.53
N ARG A 371 12.74 12.14 -13.75
CA ARG A 371 12.34 13.48 -13.29
C ARG A 371 12.08 13.54 -11.78
N PRO A 372 13.14 13.51 -10.94
CA PRO A 372 12.96 13.46 -9.49
C PRO A 372 12.17 14.68 -8.97
N GLY A 373 11.13 14.42 -8.17
CA GLY A 373 10.37 15.45 -7.47
C GLY A 373 9.32 16.19 -8.30
N VAL A 374 9.14 15.85 -9.58
CA VAL A 374 8.12 16.45 -10.46
C VAL A 374 7.33 15.41 -11.23
N GLY A 375 6.11 15.76 -11.61
CA GLY A 375 5.28 14.91 -12.46
C GLY A 375 5.87 14.74 -13.86
N ILE A 376 5.42 13.71 -14.56
CA ILE A 376 5.77 13.43 -15.95
C ILE A 376 4.50 13.40 -16.76
N THR A 377 4.47 14.15 -17.86
CA THR A 377 3.30 14.22 -18.74
C THR A 377 3.40 13.19 -19.87
N THR A 378 2.28 12.93 -20.49
CA THR A 378 2.16 12.07 -21.66
C THR A 378 3.05 12.56 -22.80
N GLU A 379 3.06 13.88 -23.07
CA GLU A 379 3.84 14.53 -24.12
C GLU A 379 5.35 14.42 -23.90
N GLU A 380 5.81 14.48 -22.66
CA GLU A 380 7.23 14.30 -22.32
C GLU A 380 7.70 12.87 -22.59
N ILE A 381 6.82 11.89 -22.34
CA ILE A 381 7.09 10.48 -22.64
C ILE A 381 7.14 10.28 -24.17
N GLU A 382 6.13 10.78 -24.88
CA GLU A 382 6.08 10.72 -26.35
C GLU A 382 7.34 11.32 -26.98
N ALA A 383 7.72 12.54 -26.57
CA ALA A 383 8.92 13.20 -27.06
C ALA A 383 10.20 12.38 -26.81
N THR A 384 10.28 11.71 -25.65
CA THR A 384 11.41 10.84 -25.31
C THR A 384 11.47 9.63 -26.25
N ILE A 385 10.34 8.99 -26.51
CA ILE A 385 10.27 7.82 -27.42
C ILE A 385 10.65 8.23 -28.85
N VAL A 386 10.08 9.31 -29.36
CA VAL A 386 10.40 9.83 -30.70
C VAL A 386 11.89 10.17 -30.86
N HIS A 387 12.55 10.60 -29.80
CA HIS A 387 14.00 10.91 -29.83
C HIS A 387 14.89 9.66 -29.85
N LEU A 388 14.37 8.53 -29.38
CA LEU A 388 15.08 7.24 -29.30
C LEU A 388 14.88 6.36 -30.53
N GLY A 389 13.86 6.63 -31.35
CA GLY A 389 13.57 5.93 -32.59
C GLY A 389 14.30 6.51 -33.73
#